data_c4a0e11cb3d3d8fc12ed5d5a97e3d9c3
#
_entry.id   c4a0e11cb3d3d8fc12ed5d5a97e3d9c3
#
_cell.length_a   1.000
_cell.length_b   1.000
_cell.length_c   1.000
_cell.angle_alpha   90.00
_cell.angle_beta   90.00
_cell.angle_gamma   90.00
#
_symmetry.space_group_name_H-M   'P 1'
#
loop_
_entity.id
_entity.type
_entity.pdbx_description
1 polymer ?
#
loop_
_entity_poly.entity_id
_entity_poly.type
_entity_poly.pdbx_seq_one_letter_code
_entity_poly.pdbx_strand_id
1 'polypeptide(L)'
;MNNLGLIVRGDFSGLGNQTRRMTYLLKPQRLLYIDSTSFSKNKVQNLDWYSGFSGYVVKGFPSDRELRIFLRGLDSFTTCETSYNYNAYTIARQMNIKSSCVINYEFCDYLVRPELPKPDLFIMPSYWKLDEMKQRFGDDKVIYLPPPIDPNEFKEAREVNFKRKGAKRFLHMVGTLASNDRNGTLDLLEALKYTKADFELVIHSQQELPREYMVEDRRIRYSMRNVENTSDLYKDFDALILPRRYAGLCLPTNEALMSGLPVIMTDTSPNNELLPKEWLVKCKKIGQFMTRTMIDIYGSNIKALAKKIDWLVEQDDDIKIKAFDLGYSNFSESVLLPKYQSIL
;
A
#
# COMPACT_ATOMS: atom_id res chain seq x y z
N MET A 1 -1.58 -9.99 26.70
CA MET A 1 -1.68 -9.08 25.52
C MET A 1 -2.31 -7.80 26.00
N ASN A 2 -1.79 -6.66 25.59
CA ASN A 2 -2.40 -5.37 25.89
C ASN A 2 -3.78 -5.32 25.23
N ASN A 3 -4.77 -4.69 25.88
CA ASN A 3 -6.11 -4.50 25.35
C ASN A 3 -6.06 -3.45 24.23
N LEU A 4 -5.84 -3.89 22.99
CA LEU A 4 -5.70 -3.04 21.81
C LEU A 4 -7.05 -2.69 21.21
N GLY A 5 -7.25 -1.42 20.86
CA GLY A 5 -8.33 -0.94 19.99
C GLY A 5 -7.82 -0.58 18.59
N LEU A 6 -8.62 -0.84 17.56
CA LEU A 6 -8.36 -0.34 16.21
C LEU A 6 -9.53 0.48 15.68
N ILE A 7 -9.22 1.63 15.06
CA ILE A 7 -10.18 2.37 14.25
C ILE A 7 -9.98 1.92 12.80
N VAL A 8 -11.03 1.36 12.19
CA VAL A 8 -10.94 0.63 10.92
C VAL A 8 -11.94 1.12 9.88
N ARG A 9 -11.62 0.82 8.62
CA ARG A 9 -12.54 0.94 7.47
C ARG A 9 -12.76 -0.41 6.84
N GLY A 10 -13.93 -0.62 6.24
CA GLY A 10 -14.27 -1.87 5.54
C GLY A 10 -14.66 -1.61 4.10
N ASP A 11 -13.82 -0.93 3.34
CA ASP A 11 -14.01 -0.74 1.91
C ASP A 11 -12.82 -1.31 1.12
N PHE A 12 -13.00 -1.56 -0.17
CA PHE A 12 -11.97 -2.13 -1.06
C PHE A 12 -10.85 -1.15 -1.43
N SER A 13 -10.68 -0.03 -0.72
CA SER A 13 -9.55 0.87 -0.91
C SER A 13 -8.27 0.29 -0.28
N GLY A 14 -7.11 0.89 -0.62
CA GLY A 14 -5.85 0.58 0.03
C GLY A 14 -5.91 0.69 1.55
N LEU A 15 -6.57 1.74 2.06
CA LEU A 15 -6.76 1.94 3.51
C LEU A 15 -7.65 0.87 4.15
N GLY A 16 -8.76 0.48 3.48
CA GLY A 16 -9.62 -0.60 3.95
C GLY A 16 -8.87 -1.93 4.02
N ASN A 17 -8.12 -2.29 2.97
CA ASN A 17 -7.29 -3.50 2.97
C ASN A 17 -6.19 -3.46 4.04
N GLN A 18 -5.55 -2.30 4.25
CA GLN A 18 -4.55 -2.13 5.30
C GLN A 18 -5.14 -2.36 6.69
N THR A 19 -6.29 -1.74 7.01
CA THR A 19 -6.94 -1.91 8.32
C THR A 19 -7.45 -3.33 8.52
N ARG A 20 -7.94 -3.99 7.46
CA ARG A 20 -8.32 -5.40 7.49
C ARG A 20 -7.13 -6.29 7.90
N ARG A 21 -6.01 -6.20 7.19
CA ARG A 21 -4.80 -6.98 7.48
C ARG A 21 -4.29 -6.74 8.90
N MET A 22 -4.23 -5.49 9.33
CA MET A 22 -3.85 -5.17 10.70
C MET A 22 -4.80 -5.78 11.73
N THR A 23 -6.10 -5.80 11.47
CA THR A 23 -7.11 -6.41 12.36
C THR A 23 -6.87 -7.92 12.51
N TYR A 24 -6.66 -8.62 11.39
CA TYR A 24 -6.42 -10.07 11.43
C TYR A 24 -5.09 -10.43 12.09
N LEU A 25 -4.05 -9.64 11.88
CA LEU A 25 -2.76 -9.83 12.53
C LEU A 25 -2.82 -9.57 14.03
N LEU A 26 -3.33 -8.41 14.42
CA LEU A 26 -3.24 -7.89 15.79
C LEU A 26 -4.35 -8.41 16.70
N LYS A 27 -5.44 -8.91 16.12
CA LYS A 27 -6.62 -9.44 16.84
C LYS A 27 -7.06 -8.52 17.98
N PRO A 28 -7.41 -7.26 17.67
CA PRO A 28 -7.71 -6.26 18.69
C PRO A 28 -8.91 -6.68 19.54
N GLN A 29 -8.92 -6.24 20.79
CA GLN A 29 -10.03 -6.47 21.69
C GLN A 29 -11.31 -5.74 21.23
N ARG A 30 -11.14 -4.59 20.58
CA ARG A 30 -12.30 -3.77 20.14
C ARG A 30 -12.00 -3.02 18.86
N LEU A 31 -12.99 -2.98 17.97
CA LEU A 31 -12.98 -2.17 16.77
C LEU A 31 -13.93 -0.96 16.90
N LEU A 32 -13.49 0.18 16.38
CA LEU A 32 -14.36 1.28 15.99
C LEU A 32 -14.42 1.32 14.47
N TYR A 33 -15.53 0.91 13.92
CA TYR A 33 -15.71 0.79 12.49
C TYR A 33 -16.29 2.10 11.93
N ILE A 34 -15.56 2.72 11.00
CA ILE A 34 -15.99 3.96 10.36
C ILE A 34 -16.76 3.64 9.08
N ASP A 35 -18.06 3.88 9.11
CA ASP A 35 -18.88 3.89 7.91
C ASP A 35 -18.60 5.16 7.11
N SER A 36 -17.80 5.00 6.05
CA SER A 36 -17.35 6.10 5.19
C SER A 36 -18.37 6.49 4.11
N THR A 37 -19.51 5.86 4.01
CA THR A 37 -20.52 6.16 2.99
C THR A 37 -21.07 7.59 3.10
N SER A 38 -21.04 8.16 4.29
CA SER A 38 -21.47 9.55 4.55
C SER A 38 -20.58 10.60 3.87
N PHE A 39 -19.29 10.30 3.61
CA PHE A 39 -18.35 11.23 2.99
C PHE A 39 -17.64 10.65 1.75
N SER A 40 -17.95 9.42 1.37
CA SER A 40 -17.39 8.76 0.19
C SER A 40 -18.42 7.84 -0.46
N LYS A 41 -19.36 8.46 -1.18
CA LYS A 41 -20.54 7.78 -1.78
C LYS A 41 -20.21 6.59 -2.70
N ASN A 42 -19.01 6.55 -3.27
CA ASN A 42 -18.61 5.53 -4.24
C ASN A 42 -17.91 4.31 -3.60
N LYS A 43 -17.88 4.22 -2.27
CA LYS A 43 -17.21 3.12 -1.57
C LYS A 43 -18.22 2.15 -0.99
N VAL A 44 -18.16 0.92 -1.48
CA VAL A 44 -18.95 -0.18 -0.93
C VAL A 44 -18.35 -0.60 0.41
N GLN A 45 -19.18 -0.63 1.45
CA GLN A 45 -18.79 -1.14 2.77
C GLN A 45 -18.87 -2.66 2.81
N ASN A 46 -17.88 -3.29 3.38
CA ASN A 46 -17.85 -4.73 3.64
C ASN A 46 -17.65 -4.99 5.15
N LEU A 47 -18.75 -5.00 5.88
CA LEU A 47 -18.76 -5.26 7.33
C LEU A 47 -18.38 -6.70 7.66
N ASP A 48 -18.62 -7.64 6.73
CA ASP A 48 -18.32 -9.06 6.93
C ASP A 48 -16.84 -9.33 7.14
N TRP A 49 -15.98 -8.43 6.66
CA TRP A 49 -14.53 -8.50 6.94
C TRP A 49 -14.21 -8.51 8.43
N TYR A 50 -15.09 -7.98 9.27
CA TYR A 50 -14.87 -7.85 10.70
C TYR A 50 -15.84 -8.69 11.52
N SER A 51 -16.57 -9.62 10.86
CA SER A 51 -17.38 -10.61 11.56
C SER A 51 -16.49 -11.45 12.48
N GLY A 52 -16.88 -11.59 13.73
CA GLY A 52 -16.07 -12.27 14.76
C GLY A 52 -15.18 -11.34 15.59
N PHE A 53 -15.08 -10.04 15.27
CA PHE A 53 -14.44 -9.05 16.13
C PHE A 53 -15.46 -8.22 16.89
N SER A 54 -15.18 -7.95 18.17
CA SER A 54 -16.01 -7.07 18.99
C SER A 54 -15.83 -5.62 18.58
N GLY A 55 -16.92 -4.86 18.48
CA GLY A 55 -16.86 -3.44 18.13
C GLY A 55 -18.22 -2.87 17.77
N TYR A 56 -18.21 -1.67 17.24
CA TYR A 56 -19.41 -1.00 16.77
C TYR A 56 -19.15 -0.04 15.62
N VAL A 57 -20.20 0.22 14.86
CA VAL A 57 -20.16 1.08 13.66
C VAL A 57 -20.50 2.51 14.05
N VAL A 58 -19.72 3.47 13.54
CA VAL A 58 -20.01 4.90 13.60
C VAL A 58 -20.19 5.43 12.18
N LYS A 59 -21.28 6.16 11.96
CA LYS A 59 -21.54 6.82 10.68
C LYS A 59 -20.71 8.11 10.59
N GLY A 60 -19.71 8.10 9.71
CA GLY A 60 -18.86 9.26 9.50
C GLY A 60 -17.84 9.48 10.61
N PHE A 61 -17.77 10.70 11.13
CA PHE A 61 -16.78 11.08 12.14
C PHE A 61 -17.30 10.79 13.55
N PRO A 62 -16.58 10.00 14.37
CA PRO A 62 -16.99 9.69 15.73
C PRO A 62 -17.02 10.95 16.59
N SER A 63 -18.03 11.07 17.44
CA SER A 63 -18.12 12.08 18.50
C SER A 63 -17.15 11.76 19.65
N ASP A 64 -16.84 12.74 20.49
CA ASP A 64 -16.03 12.54 21.69
C ASP A 64 -16.67 11.52 22.66
N ARG A 65 -17.99 11.45 22.71
CA ARG A 65 -18.72 10.45 23.50
C ARG A 65 -18.47 9.04 22.98
N GLU A 66 -18.58 8.82 21.67
CA GLU A 66 -18.32 7.53 21.03
C GLU A 66 -16.86 7.11 21.20
N LEU A 67 -15.91 8.06 21.08
CA LEU A 67 -14.50 7.81 21.36
C LEU A 67 -14.25 7.37 22.80
N ARG A 68 -14.88 8.02 23.80
CA ARG A 68 -14.76 7.63 25.22
C ARG A 68 -15.31 6.23 25.47
N ILE A 69 -16.41 5.85 24.79
CA ILE A 69 -16.97 4.50 24.86
C ILE A 69 -16.00 3.49 24.23
N PHE A 70 -15.47 3.80 23.05
CA PHE A 70 -14.50 2.97 22.36
C PHE A 70 -13.23 2.73 23.20
N LEU A 71 -12.67 3.77 23.79
CA LEU A 71 -11.40 3.72 24.51
C LEU A 71 -11.52 3.07 25.90
N ARG A 72 -12.70 2.96 26.48
CA ARG A 72 -12.87 2.46 27.86
C ARG A 72 -12.30 1.04 28.03
N GLY A 73 -11.33 0.89 28.94
CA GLY A 73 -10.69 -0.39 29.29
C GLY A 73 -9.69 -0.90 28.25
N LEU A 74 -9.27 -0.05 27.29
CA LEU A 74 -8.14 -0.33 26.40
C LEU A 74 -6.83 0.15 27.07
N ASP A 75 -5.74 -0.51 26.73
CA ASP A 75 -4.37 -0.09 27.08
C ASP A 75 -3.74 0.75 25.96
N SER A 76 -4.15 0.47 24.72
CA SER A 76 -3.68 1.19 23.55
C SER A 76 -4.71 1.21 22.43
N PHE A 77 -4.57 2.17 21.47
CA PHE A 77 -5.31 2.14 20.22
C PHE A 77 -4.49 2.64 19.04
N THR A 78 -4.85 2.18 17.86
CA THR A 78 -4.20 2.55 16.59
C THR A 78 -5.23 3.02 15.57
N THR A 79 -4.84 4.02 14.77
CA THR A 79 -5.58 4.48 13.59
C THR A 79 -4.72 4.37 12.34
N CYS A 80 -5.35 4.41 11.15
CA CYS A 80 -4.65 4.45 9.88
C CYS A 80 -5.04 5.71 9.09
N GLU A 81 -4.05 6.46 8.61
CA GLU A 81 -4.12 7.74 7.90
C GLU A 81 -4.73 8.88 8.72
N THR A 82 -5.83 8.67 9.37
CA THR A 82 -6.56 9.67 10.15
C THR A 82 -7.24 9.03 11.36
N SER A 83 -7.42 9.81 12.39
CA SER A 83 -8.22 9.42 13.56
C SER A 83 -9.72 9.64 13.37
N TYR A 84 -10.12 10.28 12.25
CA TYR A 84 -11.47 10.77 11.98
C TYR A 84 -12.00 11.85 12.98
N ASN A 85 -11.49 11.86 14.19
CA ASN A 85 -11.62 12.94 15.18
C ASN A 85 -10.34 13.01 15.99
N TYR A 86 -9.58 14.09 15.83
CA TYR A 86 -8.25 14.27 16.45
C TYR A 86 -8.32 14.35 17.98
N ASN A 87 -9.49 14.65 18.57
CA ASN A 87 -9.68 14.58 20.01
C ASN A 87 -9.48 13.16 20.57
N ALA A 88 -9.49 12.13 19.74
CA ALA A 88 -9.17 10.76 20.14
C ALA A 88 -7.85 10.68 20.91
N TYR A 89 -6.81 11.40 20.47
CA TYR A 89 -5.50 11.39 21.13
C TYR A 89 -5.50 12.16 22.45
N THR A 90 -6.25 13.26 22.53
CA THR A 90 -6.43 14.01 23.79
C THR A 90 -7.21 13.17 24.81
N ILE A 91 -8.30 12.53 24.37
CA ILE A 91 -9.14 11.69 25.22
C ILE A 91 -8.35 10.46 25.70
N ALA A 92 -7.57 9.81 24.81
CA ALA A 92 -6.75 8.67 25.16
C ALA A 92 -5.72 9.05 26.24
N ARG A 93 -5.04 10.20 26.09
CA ARG A 93 -4.08 10.70 27.07
C ARG A 93 -4.74 10.99 28.44
N GLN A 94 -5.96 11.58 28.44
CA GLN A 94 -6.75 11.77 29.67
C GLN A 94 -7.13 10.46 30.36
N MET A 95 -7.26 9.37 29.59
CA MET A 95 -7.60 8.03 30.07
C MET A 95 -6.39 7.13 30.30
N ASN A 96 -5.16 7.68 30.16
CA ASN A 96 -3.89 6.96 30.25
C ASN A 96 -3.77 5.79 29.27
N ILE A 97 -4.24 5.99 28.03
CA ILE A 97 -4.24 5.02 26.95
C ILE A 97 -3.21 5.44 25.90
N LYS A 98 -2.31 4.55 25.51
CA LYS A 98 -1.31 4.81 24.46
C LYS A 98 -1.99 4.94 23.10
N SER A 99 -1.45 5.80 22.24
CA SER A 99 -2.03 6.06 20.93
C SER A 99 -1.00 5.99 19.82
N SER A 100 -1.35 5.33 18.71
CA SER A 100 -0.52 5.32 17.52
C SER A 100 -1.33 5.62 16.25
N CYS A 101 -0.63 6.12 15.22
CA CYS A 101 -1.22 6.38 13.92
C CYS A 101 -0.30 5.91 12.81
N VAL A 102 -0.79 5.00 11.97
CA VAL A 102 -0.12 4.65 10.71
C VAL A 102 -0.42 5.74 9.71
N ILE A 103 0.61 6.44 9.21
CA ILE A 103 0.41 7.66 8.43
C ILE A 103 1.16 7.62 7.09
N ASN A 104 0.46 7.97 6.02
CA ASN A 104 1.06 8.24 4.72
C ASN A 104 1.44 9.72 4.63
N TYR A 105 2.68 10.02 4.23
CA TYR A 105 3.21 11.38 4.18
C TYR A 105 2.33 12.35 3.39
N GLU A 106 1.82 11.91 2.23
CA GLU A 106 0.98 12.73 1.35
C GLU A 106 -0.36 13.15 1.96
N PHE A 107 -0.82 12.44 3.00
CA PHE A 107 -2.06 12.71 3.72
C PHE A 107 -1.83 13.18 5.17
N CYS A 108 -0.59 13.54 5.52
CA CYS A 108 -0.23 13.92 6.87
C CYS A 108 -0.73 15.32 7.22
N ASP A 109 -1.89 15.42 7.85
CA ASP A 109 -2.47 16.68 8.32
C ASP A 109 -1.57 17.45 9.30
N TYR A 110 -0.77 16.75 10.09
CA TYR A 110 0.12 17.36 11.09
C TYR A 110 1.25 18.21 10.49
N LEU A 111 1.55 18.01 9.21
CA LEU A 111 2.53 18.82 8.49
C LEU A 111 1.99 20.22 8.14
N VAL A 112 0.68 20.32 7.97
CA VAL A 112 0.01 21.58 7.58
C VAL A 112 -0.82 22.19 8.71
N ARG A 113 -1.18 21.38 9.71
CA ARG A 113 -1.92 21.79 10.91
C ARG A 113 -1.20 21.30 12.17
N PRO A 114 -0.08 21.94 12.54
CA PRO A 114 0.77 21.48 13.65
C PRO A 114 0.09 21.58 15.03
N GLU A 115 -0.99 22.33 15.14
CA GLU A 115 -1.80 22.49 16.36
C GLU A 115 -2.66 21.26 16.69
N LEU A 116 -2.91 20.37 15.73
CA LEU A 116 -3.75 19.19 15.96
C LEU A 116 -3.17 18.29 17.07
N PRO A 117 -4.04 17.70 17.92
CA PRO A 117 -3.63 16.67 18.86
C PRO A 117 -2.94 15.51 18.14
N LYS A 118 -1.75 15.13 18.60
CA LYS A 118 -0.91 14.11 17.95
C LYS A 118 -1.00 12.78 18.70
N PRO A 119 -0.81 11.63 17.99
CA PRO A 119 -0.60 10.35 18.66
C PRO A 119 0.73 10.36 19.44
N ASP A 120 0.91 9.39 20.31
CA ASP A 120 2.17 9.19 21.01
C ASP A 120 3.23 8.60 20.06
N LEU A 121 2.79 7.82 19.05
CA LEU A 121 3.67 7.20 18.06
C LEU A 121 3.11 7.35 16.64
N PHE A 122 3.93 7.81 15.71
CA PHE A 122 3.69 7.75 14.28
C PHE A 122 4.32 6.49 13.68
N ILE A 123 3.57 5.73 12.90
CA ILE A 123 4.03 4.54 12.18
C ILE A 123 4.04 4.86 10.69
N MET A 124 5.24 4.90 10.10
CA MET A 124 5.41 5.10 8.67
C MET A 124 5.35 3.75 7.95
N PRO A 125 4.40 3.53 7.03
CA PRO A 125 4.23 2.24 6.35
C PRO A 125 5.25 2.01 5.22
N SER A 126 6.09 3.00 4.94
CA SER A 126 7.19 2.94 3.97
C SER A 126 8.32 3.88 4.41
N TYR A 127 9.48 3.74 3.79
CA TYR A 127 10.63 4.63 4.04
C TYR A 127 10.42 6.06 3.51
N TRP A 128 9.39 6.26 2.68
CA TRP A 128 9.18 7.55 2.03
C TRP A 128 9.03 8.69 3.04
N LYS A 129 9.98 9.63 3.01
CA LYS A 129 10.02 10.78 3.93
C LYS A 129 10.15 10.42 5.42
N LEU A 130 10.63 9.22 5.72
CA LEU A 130 10.81 8.76 7.12
C LEU A 130 11.71 9.70 7.92
N ASP A 131 12.87 10.07 7.37
CA ASP A 131 13.84 10.95 8.05
C ASP A 131 13.28 12.35 8.26
N GLU A 132 12.53 12.89 7.30
CA GLU A 132 11.87 14.19 7.44
C GLU A 132 10.81 14.15 8.57
N MET A 133 10.05 13.05 8.67
CA MET A 133 9.08 12.87 9.75
C MET A 133 9.76 12.73 11.12
N LYS A 134 10.86 11.98 11.20
CA LYS A 134 11.68 11.87 12.43
C LYS A 134 12.26 13.21 12.84
N GLN A 135 12.84 13.94 11.91
CA GLN A 135 13.38 15.28 12.18
C GLN A 135 12.32 16.24 12.71
N ARG A 136 11.08 16.13 12.22
CA ARG A 136 9.98 17.02 12.61
C ARG A 136 9.30 16.64 13.92
N PHE A 137 9.13 15.35 14.20
CA PHE A 137 8.35 14.89 15.35
C PHE A 137 9.16 14.20 16.44
N GLY A 138 10.42 13.88 16.18
CA GLY A 138 11.34 13.19 17.09
C GLY A 138 11.59 11.74 16.66
N ASP A 139 12.82 11.27 16.80
CA ASP A 139 13.25 9.92 16.44
C ASP A 139 12.53 8.83 17.26
N ASP A 140 12.21 9.15 18.52
CA ASP A 140 11.49 8.30 19.44
C ASP A 140 9.99 8.21 19.16
N LYS A 141 9.46 9.12 18.34
CA LYS A 141 8.02 9.21 18.00
C LYS A 141 7.68 8.79 16.59
N VAL A 142 8.64 8.43 15.76
CA VAL A 142 8.41 8.03 14.37
C VAL A 142 9.18 6.76 14.08
N ILE A 143 8.46 5.71 13.68
CA ILE A 143 9.07 4.43 13.30
C ILE A 143 8.62 4.00 11.92
N TYR A 144 9.45 3.20 11.26
CA TYR A 144 9.06 2.46 10.07
C TYR A 144 8.48 1.11 10.46
N LEU A 145 7.24 0.83 10.04
CA LEU A 145 6.62 -0.48 10.20
C LEU A 145 5.54 -0.66 9.12
N PRO A 146 5.78 -1.50 8.10
CA PRO A 146 4.85 -1.69 7.00
C PRO A 146 3.62 -2.52 7.42
N PRO A 147 2.49 -2.42 6.67
CA PRO A 147 1.35 -3.27 6.91
C PRO A 147 1.69 -4.74 6.64
N PRO A 148 1.21 -5.65 7.50
CA PRO A 148 1.48 -7.07 7.37
C PRO A 148 0.76 -7.70 6.19
N ILE A 149 1.32 -8.81 5.69
CA ILE A 149 0.69 -9.66 4.68
C ILE A 149 0.74 -11.10 5.19
N ASP A 150 -0.40 -11.79 5.17
CA ASP A 150 -0.44 -13.23 5.39
C ASP A 150 0.15 -13.94 4.15
N PRO A 151 1.27 -14.68 4.27
CA PRO A 151 1.84 -15.42 3.15
C PRO A 151 0.89 -16.45 2.53
N ASN A 152 -0.10 -16.92 3.30
CA ASN A 152 -1.10 -17.89 2.83
C ASN A 152 -2.14 -17.23 1.92
N GLU A 153 -2.43 -15.94 2.09
CA GLU A 153 -3.33 -15.19 1.17
C GLU A 153 -2.82 -15.27 -0.28
N PHE A 154 -1.49 -15.31 -0.49
CA PHE A 154 -0.86 -15.32 -1.82
C PHE A 154 -0.25 -16.67 -2.19
N LYS A 155 -0.46 -17.75 -1.42
CA LYS A 155 0.16 -19.05 -1.63
C LYS A 155 -0.18 -19.65 -2.99
N GLU A 156 -1.45 -19.67 -3.36
CA GLU A 156 -1.89 -20.24 -4.64
C GLU A 156 -1.30 -19.46 -5.82
N ALA A 157 -1.36 -18.12 -5.79
CA ALA A 157 -0.76 -17.29 -6.83
C ALA A 157 0.75 -17.57 -6.98
N ARG A 158 1.48 -17.65 -5.87
CA ARG A 158 2.91 -17.95 -5.84
C ARG A 158 3.22 -19.33 -6.42
N GLU A 159 2.46 -20.38 -6.05
CA GLU A 159 2.68 -21.73 -6.55
C GLU A 159 2.45 -21.82 -8.07
N VAL A 160 1.45 -21.10 -8.60
CA VAL A 160 1.20 -21.00 -10.04
C VAL A 160 2.35 -20.25 -10.72
N ASN A 161 2.77 -19.10 -10.17
CA ASN A 161 3.84 -18.29 -10.74
C ASN A 161 5.17 -19.05 -10.78
N PHE A 162 5.52 -19.83 -9.75
CA PHE A 162 6.75 -20.63 -9.72
C PHE A 162 6.75 -21.77 -10.72
N LYS A 163 5.57 -22.35 -11.04
CA LYS A 163 5.43 -23.42 -12.03
C LYS A 163 5.32 -22.93 -13.46
N ARG A 164 5.13 -21.63 -13.63
CA ARG A 164 4.91 -21.02 -14.94
C ARG A 164 6.14 -21.18 -15.83
N LYS A 165 5.94 -21.71 -17.04
CA LYS A 165 6.95 -21.87 -18.09
C LYS A 165 6.44 -21.23 -19.38
N GLY A 166 7.35 -20.96 -20.29
CA GLY A 166 7.03 -20.45 -21.64
C GLY A 166 7.12 -18.91 -21.73
N ALA A 167 6.25 -18.33 -22.55
CA ALA A 167 6.28 -16.89 -22.83
C ALA A 167 6.10 -16.05 -21.58
N LYS A 168 6.89 -14.99 -21.46
CA LYS A 168 6.82 -14.07 -20.31
C LYS A 168 5.52 -13.28 -20.33
N ARG A 169 4.89 -13.19 -19.17
CA ARG A 169 3.64 -12.47 -18.96
C ARG A 169 3.75 -11.52 -17.78
N PHE A 170 3.61 -10.24 -18.05
CA PHE A 170 3.82 -9.19 -17.08
C PHE A 170 2.51 -8.52 -16.68
N LEU A 171 2.43 -8.11 -15.43
CA LEU A 171 1.32 -7.35 -14.87
C LEU A 171 1.71 -5.87 -14.77
N HIS A 172 0.79 -4.98 -15.12
CA HIS A 172 0.83 -3.57 -14.73
C HIS A 172 -0.48 -3.19 -14.06
N MET A 173 -0.40 -2.51 -12.91
CA MET A 173 -1.59 -2.14 -12.14
C MET A 173 -1.82 -0.64 -12.16
N VAL A 174 -2.88 -0.22 -12.84
CA VAL A 174 -3.37 1.17 -12.78
C VAL A 174 -4.14 1.40 -11.47
N GLY A 175 -4.90 0.38 -11.02
CA GLY A 175 -5.79 0.49 -9.87
C GLY A 175 -6.95 1.45 -10.15
N THR A 176 -7.15 2.42 -9.27
CA THR A 176 -7.99 3.60 -9.55
C THR A 176 -7.11 4.69 -10.14
N LEU A 177 -7.64 5.40 -11.15
CA LEU A 177 -6.91 6.52 -11.76
C LEU A 177 -6.58 7.57 -10.69
N ALA A 178 -5.31 7.87 -10.57
CA ALA A 178 -4.79 8.89 -9.66
C ALA A 178 -4.18 10.05 -10.45
N SER A 179 -4.19 11.22 -9.85
CA SER A 179 -3.60 12.43 -10.45
C SER A 179 -2.17 12.19 -10.91
N ASN A 180 -1.79 12.81 -12.01
CA ASN A 180 -0.43 12.80 -12.56
C ASN A 180 0.10 11.40 -12.90
N ASP A 181 -0.77 10.47 -13.32
CA ASP A 181 -0.38 9.11 -13.71
C ASP A 181 0.52 8.45 -12.65
N ARG A 182 0.04 8.38 -11.42
CA ARG A 182 0.81 7.92 -10.25
C ARG A 182 1.60 6.63 -10.49
N ASN A 183 1.02 5.68 -11.20
CA ASN A 183 1.62 4.36 -11.41
C ASN A 183 2.50 4.30 -12.68
N GLY A 184 2.65 5.41 -13.42
CA GLY A 184 3.54 5.51 -14.56
C GLY A 184 3.08 4.72 -15.78
N THR A 185 1.77 4.56 -15.94
CA THR A 185 1.19 3.82 -17.07
C THR A 185 1.58 4.43 -18.42
N LEU A 186 1.55 5.76 -18.52
CA LEU A 186 1.95 6.45 -19.75
C LEU A 186 3.44 6.28 -20.05
N ASP A 187 4.31 6.28 -19.02
CA ASP A 187 5.73 5.99 -19.20
C ASP A 187 5.94 4.56 -19.70
N LEU A 188 5.18 3.59 -19.16
CA LEU A 188 5.23 2.20 -19.60
C LEU A 188 4.78 2.04 -21.05
N LEU A 189 3.63 2.61 -21.42
CA LEU A 189 3.11 2.55 -22.80
C LEU A 189 4.09 3.17 -23.80
N GLU A 190 4.73 4.27 -23.44
CA GLU A 190 5.76 4.89 -24.28
C GLU A 190 7.01 3.99 -24.40
N ALA A 191 7.41 3.32 -23.31
CA ALA A 191 8.56 2.43 -23.32
C ALA A 191 8.37 1.21 -24.24
N LEU A 192 7.14 0.71 -24.40
CA LEU A 192 6.84 -0.43 -25.29
C LEU A 192 7.28 -0.20 -26.73
N LYS A 193 7.32 1.04 -27.20
CA LYS A 193 7.81 1.39 -28.54
C LYS A 193 9.30 1.10 -28.76
N TYR A 194 10.05 0.94 -27.68
CA TYR A 194 11.50 0.72 -27.69
C TYR A 194 11.91 -0.67 -27.22
N THR A 195 10.97 -1.50 -26.73
CA THR A 195 11.24 -2.88 -26.35
C THR A 195 11.39 -3.77 -27.58
N LYS A 196 12.29 -4.74 -27.49
CA LYS A 196 12.60 -5.69 -28.55
C LYS A 196 12.09 -7.11 -28.24
N ALA A 197 11.97 -7.44 -26.97
CA ALA A 197 11.55 -8.75 -26.53
C ALA A 197 10.06 -9.02 -26.81
N ASP A 198 9.73 -10.30 -26.94
CA ASP A 198 8.34 -10.75 -27.04
C ASP A 198 7.81 -11.16 -25.65
N PHE A 199 6.66 -10.61 -25.29
CA PHE A 199 5.98 -10.85 -24.00
C PHE A 199 4.51 -10.45 -24.10
N GLU A 200 3.73 -10.85 -23.11
CA GLU A 200 2.37 -10.33 -22.89
C GLU A 200 2.38 -9.35 -21.72
N LEU A 201 1.71 -8.21 -21.86
CA LEU A 201 1.50 -7.23 -20.81
C LEU A 201 0.00 -7.12 -20.50
N VAL A 202 -0.38 -7.49 -19.29
CA VAL A 202 -1.75 -7.26 -18.80
C VAL A 202 -1.79 -5.96 -18.01
N ILE A 203 -2.58 -5.01 -18.49
CA ILE A 203 -2.84 -3.73 -17.81
C ILE A 203 -4.17 -3.87 -17.07
N HIS A 204 -4.08 -3.91 -15.73
CA HIS A 204 -5.24 -4.06 -14.87
C HIS A 204 -5.69 -2.73 -14.28
N SER A 205 -6.99 -2.44 -14.40
CA SER A 205 -7.65 -1.27 -13.81
C SER A 205 -8.95 -1.69 -13.11
N GLN A 206 -9.29 -1.02 -12.01
CA GLN A 206 -10.58 -1.19 -11.33
C GLN A 206 -11.74 -0.42 -12.01
N GLN A 207 -11.43 0.40 -13.00
CA GLN A 207 -12.38 1.24 -13.73
C GLN A 207 -11.98 1.34 -15.21
N GLU A 208 -12.88 1.84 -16.02
CA GLU A 208 -12.59 2.13 -17.42
C GLU A 208 -11.44 3.13 -17.54
N LEU A 209 -10.56 2.87 -18.52
CA LEU A 209 -9.39 3.69 -18.76
C LEU A 209 -9.70 4.77 -19.81
N PRO A 210 -9.22 6.01 -19.59
CA PRO A 210 -9.26 7.06 -20.61
C PRO A 210 -8.51 6.66 -21.90
N ARG A 211 -8.86 7.28 -23.00
CA ARG A 211 -8.33 6.94 -24.33
C ARG A 211 -6.78 7.01 -24.39
N GLU A 212 -6.17 7.94 -23.69
CA GLU A 212 -4.71 8.08 -23.64
C GLU A 212 -3.98 6.89 -23.00
N TYR A 213 -4.68 6.05 -22.21
CA TYR A 213 -4.18 4.80 -21.62
C TYR A 213 -4.45 3.57 -22.49
N MET A 214 -5.15 3.75 -23.61
CA MET A 214 -5.56 2.67 -24.51
C MET A 214 -4.76 2.78 -25.80
N VAL A 215 -3.76 1.90 -25.96
CA VAL A 215 -2.96 1.83 -27.19
C VAL A 215 -3.15 0.48 -27.88
N GLU A 216 -3.09 0.47 -29.21
CA GLU A 216 -3.12 -0.75 -30.00
C GLU A 216 -1.71 -1.32 -30.08
N ASP A 217 -1.45 -2.36 -29.29
CA ASP A 217 -0.23 -3.15 -29.34
C ASP A 217 -0.60 -4.63 -29.09
N ARG A 218 -0.15 -5.54 -29.96
CA ARG A 218 -0.49 -6.96 -29.89
C ARG A 218 -0.10 -7.62 -28.56
N ARG A 219 0.87 -7.04 -27.85
CA ARG A 219 1.39 -7.53 -26.57
C ARG A 219 0.48 -7.17 -25.40
N ILE A 220 -0.43 -6.20 -25.55
CA ILE A 220 -1.25 -5.67 -24.45
C ILE A 220 -2.59 -6.41 -24.37
N ARG A 221 -2.97 -6.73 -23.13
CA ARG A 221 -4.33 -7.12 -22.74
C ARG A 221 -4.81 -6.19 -21.65
N TYR A 222 -5.99 -5.62 -21.83
CA TYR A 222 -6.63 -4.77 -20.83
C TYR A 222 -7.60 -5.60 -19.98
N SER A 223 -7.51 -5.48 -18.67
CA SER A 223 -8.40 -6.12 -17.68
C SER A 223 -9.03 -5.04 -16.81
N MET A 224 -10.28 -4.67 -17.10
CA MET A 224 -11.01 -3.61 -16.39
C MET A 224 -12.09 -4.24 -15.53
N ARG A 225 -11.73 -4.68 -14.33
CA ARG A 225 -12.65 -5.35 -13.40
C ARG A 225 -12.17 -5.26 -11.96
N ASN A 226 -13.10 -5.39 -11.02
CA ASN A 226 -12.78 -5.73 -9.65
C ASN A 226 -12.60 -7.25 -9.50
N VAL A 227 -11.80 -7.66 -8.54
CA VAL A 227 -11.62 -9.06 -8.14
C VAL A 227 -12.10 -9.24 -6.71
N GLU A 228 -12.62 -10.41 -6.41
CA GLU A 228 -13.05 -10.74 -5.05
C GLU A 228 -11.85 -11.03 -4.15
N ASN A 229 -10.90 -11.82 -4.63
CA ASN A 229 -9.67 -12.15 -3.92
C ASN A 229 -8.51 -11.35 -4.50
N THR A 230 -7.83 -10.58 -3.65
CA THR A 230 -6.68 -9.77 -4.07
C THR A 230 -5.56 -10.61 -4.69
N SER A 231 -5.34 -11.83 -4.21
CA SER A 231 -4.32 -12.75 -4.75
C SER A 231 -4.53 -13.13 -6.21
N ASP A 232 -5.79 -13.14 -6.70
CA ASP A 232 -6.10 -13.46 -8.10
C ASP A 232 -5.53 -12.42 -9.08
N LEU A 233 -5.26 -11.20 -8.61
CA LEU A 233 -4.61 -10.16 -9.40
C LEU A 233 -3.16 -10.51 -9.77
N TYR A 234 -2.50 -11.34 -8.97
CA TYR A 234 -1.07 -11.65 -9.09
C TYR A 234 -0.81 -13.07 -9.60
N LYS A 235 -1.87 -13.82 -9.92
CA LYS A 235 -1.79 -15.21 -10.37
C LYS A 235 -1.53 -15.29 -11.87
N ASP A 236 -0.65 -16.22 -12.28
CA ASP A 236 -0.28 -16.48 -13.66
C ASP A 236 0.51 -15.34 -14.33
N PHE A 237 1.47 -14.77 -13.58
CA PHE A 237 2.40 -13.74 -14.07
C PHE A 237 3.85 -14.11 -13.76
N ASP A 238 4.78 -13.42 -14.45
CA ASP A 238 6.21 -13.57 -14.26
C ASP A 238 6.85 -12.36 -13.57
N ALA A 239 6.23 -11.19 -13.65
CA ALA A 239 6.67 -9.98 -12.95
C ALA A 239 5.57 -8.91 -12.89
N LEU A 240 5.74 -7.94 -11.99
CA LEU A 240 5.01 -6.67 -11.97
C LEU A 240 5.89 -5.55 -12.52
N ILE A 241 5.39 -4.78 -13.49
CA ILE A 241 6.05 -3.57 -14.00
C ILE A 241 5.25 -2.36 -13.53
N LEU A 242 5.79 -1.60 -12.58
CA LEU A 242 5.11 -0.48 -11.95
C LEU A 242 6.04 0.73 -11.81
N PRO A 243 6.31 1.47 -12.90
CA PRO A 243 7.24 2.61 -12.90
C PRO A 243 6.63 3.83 -12.20
N ARG A 244 6.35 3.66 -10.90
CA ARG A 244 5.57 4.57 -10.08
C ARG A 244 6.25 5.93 -9.92
N ARG A 245 5.49 7.00 -10.11
CA ARG A 245 5.98 8.38 -10.16
C ARG A 245 6.06 9.05 -8.80
N TYR A 246 5.25 8.63 -7.83
CA TYR A 246 5.22 9.18 -6.47
C TYR A 246 4.41 8.29 -5.51
N ALA A 247 4.40 8.64 -4.25
CA ALA A 247 3.72 8.06 -3.11
C ALA A 247 4.52 7.03 -2.31
N GLY A 248 4.13 6.90 -1.05
CA GLY A 248 4.81 6.06 -0.07
C GLY A 248 4.40 4.59 -0.17
N LEU A 249 3.34 4.22 0.53
CA LEU A 249 2.88 2.82 0.54
C LEU A 249 2.40 2.37 -0.83
N CYS A 250 2.92 1.24 -1.28
CA CYS A 250 2.50 0.57 -2.50
C CYS A 250 2.12 -0.88 -2.20
N LEU A 251 0.89 -1.12 -1.79
CA LEU A 251 0.40 -2.49 -1.53
C LEU A 251 0.63 -3.43 -2.72
N PRO A 252 0.39 -3.02 -3.99
CA PRO A 252 0.70 -3.86 -5.13
C PRO A 252 2.14 -4.37 -5.19
N THR A 253 3.13 -3.57 -4.77
CA THR A 253 4.51 -4.03 -4.70
C THR A 253 4.70 -5.12 -3.64
N ASN A 254 4.16 -4.90 -2.44
CA ASN A 254 4.28 -5.85 -1.34
C ASN A 254 3.58 -7.17 -1.67
N GLU A 255 2.40 -7.09 -2.27
CA GLU A 255 1.57 -8.24 -2.68
C GLU A 255 2.21 -9.02 -3.84
N ALA A 256 2.76 -8.33 -4.83
CA ALA A 256 3.50 -8.94 -5.93
C ALA A 256 4.72 -9.73 -5.42
N LEU A 257 5.52 -9.13 -4.53
CA LEU A 257 6.65 -9.81 -3.89
C LEU A 257 6.21 -11.06 -3.14
N MET A 258 5.12 -10.99 -2.35
CA MET A 258 4.55 -12.16 -1.66
C MET A 258 4.02 -13.24 -2.60
N SER A 259 3.66 -12.86 -3.84
CA SER A 259 3.25 -13.77 -4.91
C SER A 259 4.44 -14.33 -5.72
N GLY A 260 5.68 -14.00 -5.33
CA GLY A 260 6.89 -14.40 -6.05
C GLY A 260 7.10 -13.65 -7.36
N LEU A 261 6.57 -12.44 -7.51
CA LEU A 261 6.76 -11.61 -8.69
C LEU A 261 7.83 -10.55 -8.43
N PRO A 262 8.96 -10.55 -9.18
CA PRO A 262 9.88 -9.44 -9.18
C PRO A 262 9.17 -8.16 -9.65
N VAL A 263 9.57 -7.01 -9.10
CA VAL A 263 8.88 -5.74 -9.36
C VAL A 263 9.83 -4.73 -9.96
N ILE A 264 9.52 -4.23 -11.17
CA ILE A 264 10.27 -3.16 -11.81
C ILE A 264 9.64 -1.81 -11.44
N MET A 265 10.42 -0.95 -10.77
CA MET A 265 9.96 0.37 -10.32
C MET A 265 10.97 1.48 -10.66
N THR A 266 10.55 2.73 -10.50
CA THR A 266 11.43 3.91 -10.59
C THR A 266 12.46 3.93 -9.45
N ASP A 267 13.70 4.34 -9.74
CA ASP A 267 14.78 4.54 -8.78
C ASP A 267 14.59 5.84 -7.98
N THR A 268 13.64 5.80 -7.09
CA THR A 268 13.31 6.90 -6.17
C THR A 268 12.74 6.34 -4.87
N SER A 269 12.84 7.09 -3.80
CA SER A 269 12.22 6.73 -2.50
C SER A 269 10.70 6.53 -2.64
N PRO A 270 10.14 5.50 -2.01
CA PRO A 270 10.76 4.47 -1.15
C PRO A 270 11.22 3.22 -1.91
N ASN A 271 11.12 3.18 -3.23
CA ASN A 271 11.35 1.98 -4.03
C ASN A 271 12.81 1.52 -3.91
N ASN A 272 13.75 2.46 -3.93
CA ASN A 272 15.18 2.19 -3.90
C ASN A 272 15.74 1.85 -2.52
N GLU A 273 14.94 2.02 -1.47
CA GLU A 273 15.27 1.53 -0.12
C GLU A 273 14.81 0.08 0.09
N LEU A 274 13.85 -0.38 -0.73
CA LEU A 274 13.29 -1.73 -0.63
C LEU A 274 13.83 -2.68 -1.69
N LEU A 275 13.88 -2.25 -2.95
CA LEU A 275 14.12 -3.13 -4.10
C LEU A 275 15.60 -3.20 -4.47
N PRO A 276 16.07 -4.35 -5.00
CA PRO A 276 17.40 -4.48 -5.56
C PRO A 276 17.65 -3.48 -6.71
N LYS A 277 18.85 -2.95 -6.82
CA LYS A 277 19.22 -1.95 -7.84
C LYS A 277 18.94 -2.42 -9.28
N GLU A 278 19.09 -3.70 -9.54
CA GLU A 278 18.81 -4.30 -10.85
C GLU A 278 17.32 -4.27 -11.23
N TRP A 279 16.41 -4.06 -10.26
CA TRP A 279 14.97 -3.92 -10.52
C TRP A 279 14.52 -2.47 -10.67
N LEU A 280 15.43 -1.53 -10.50
CA LEU A 280 15.15 -0.11 -10.54
C LEU A 280 15.42 0.51 -11.91
N VAL A 281 14.60 1.47 -12.28
CA VAL A 281 14.69 2.23 -13.54
C VAL A 281 15.05 3.67 -13.22
N LYS A 282 16.11 4.17 -13.83
CA LYS A 282 16.52 5.58 -13.72
C LYS A 282 15.33 6.50 -14.00
N CYS A 283 15.16 7.50 -13.15
CA CYS A 283 14.12 8.51 -13.28
C CYS A 283 14.68 9.91 -13.01
N LYS A 284 13.88 10.93 -13.28
CA LYS A 284 14.16 12.31 -12.93
C LYS A 284 12.92 12.99 -12.39
N LYS A 285 13.09 13.98 -11.54
CA LYS A 285 11.99 14.85 -11.11
C LYS A 285 11.46 15.61 -12.32
N ILE A 286 10.14 15.54 -12.52
CA ILE A 286 9.44 16.19 -13.64
C ILE A 286 8.46 17.26 -13.18
N GLY A 287 8.19 17.34 -11.88
CA GLY A 287 7.29 18.34 -11.31
C GLY A 287 7.02 18.12 -9.83
N GLN A 288 6.06 18.86 -9.36
CA GLN A 288 5.50 18.76 -8.01
C GLN A 288 4.00 19.00 -8.09
N PHE A 289 3.26 18.49 -7.11
CA PHE A 289 1.86 18.88 -6.94
C PHE A 289 1.47 18.84 -5.46
N MET A 290 0.42 19.54 -5.13
CA MET A 290 -0.12 19.60 -3.78
C MET A 290 -1.11 18.45 -3.57
N THR A 291 -0.81 17.63 -2.56
CA THR A 291 -1.80 16.80 -1.88
C THR A 291 -2.19 17.53 -0.59
N ARG A 292 -2.08 16.96 0.58
CA ARG A 292 -2.04 17.77 1.82
C ARG A 292 -0.67 18.37 2.04
N THR A 293 0.36 17.75 1.49
CA THR A 293 1.73 18.27 1.44
C THR A 293 2.17 18.42 -0.01
N MET A 294 3.20 19.23 -0.26
CA MET A 294 3.83 19.32 -1.57
C MET A 294 4.67 18.07 -1.80
N ILE A 295 4.41 17.36 -2.89
CA ILE A 295 5.14 16.14 -3.25
C ILE A 295 5.76 16.22 -4.64
N ASP A 296 6.93 15.59 -4.76
CA ASP A 296 7.66 15.51 -6.02
C ASP A 296 7.08 14.42 -6.91
N ILE A 297 7.08 14.66 -8.22
CA ILE A 297 6.71 13.70 -9.26
C ILE A 297 7.97 13.34 -10.04
N TYR A 298 8.17 12.04 -10.25
CA TYR A 298 9.28 11.50 -11.02
C TYR A 298 8.79 10.83 -12.30
N GLY A 299 9.48 11.06 -13.41
CA GLY A 299 9.24 10.38 -14.68
C GLY A 299 10.35 9.40 -14.99
N SER A 300 10.00 8.23 -15.47
CA SER A 300 10.97 7.19 -15.85
C SER A 300 11.80 7.63 -17.07
N ASN A 301 13.07 7.23 -17.13
CA ASN A 301 13.79 7.25 -18.39
C ASN A 301 13.21 6.15 -19.29
N ILE A 302 12.48 6.54 -20.32
CA ILE A 302 11.71 5.65 -21.20
C ILE A 302 12.57 4.55 -21.83
N LYS A 303 13.76 4.91 -22.36
CA LYS A 303 14.67 3.93 -22.97
C LYS A 303 15.29 2.99 -21.92
N ALA A 304 15.51 3.47 -20.70
CA ALA A 304 15.98 2.62 -19.60
C ALA A 304 14.88 1.66 -19.13
N LEU A 305 13.62 2.10 -19.10
CA LEU A 305 12.48 1.25 -18.79
C LEU A 305 12.32 0.15 -19.85
N ALA A 306 12.39 0.50 -21.13
CA ALA A 306 12.36 -0.47 -22.23
C ALA A 306 13.46 -1.54 -22.10
N LYS A 307 14.72 -1.10 -21.88
CA LYS A 307 15.84 -2.03 -21.65
C LYS A 307 15.63 -2.91 -20.42
N LYS A 308 15.00 -2.40 -19.38
CA LYS A 308 14.71 -3.16 -18.18
C LYS A 308 13.63 -4.22 -18.42
N ILE A 309 12.64 -3.92 -19.27
CA ILE A 309 11.63 -4.89 -19.70
C ILE A 309 12.28 -5.99 -20.53
N ASP A 310 13.14 -5.65 -21.50
CA ASP A 310 13.87 -6.62 -22.31
C ASP A 310 14.74 -7.51 -21.42
N TRP A 311 15.49 -6.92 -20.47
CA TRP A 311 16.29 -7.65 -19.48
C TRP A 311 15.44 -8.63 -18.66
N LEU A 312 14.23 -8.23 -18.25
CA LEU A 312 13.35 -9.05 -17.43
C LEU A 312 12.89 -10.31 -18.18
N VAL A 313 12.71 -10.25 -19.49
CA VAL A 313 12.38 -11.41 -20.33
C VAL A 313 13.48 -12.47 -20.30
N GLU A 314 14.73 -12.05 -20.18
CA GLU A 314 15.91 -12.93 -20.19
C GLU A 314 16.19 -13.58 -18.82
N GLN A 315 15.48 -13.16 -17.75
CA GLN A 315 15.72 -13.70 -16.41
C GLN A 315 15.18 -15.13 -16.27
N ASP A 316 15.92 -15.93 -15.50
CA ASP A 316 15.50 -17.25 -15.06
C ASP A 316 14.47 -17.20 -13.91
N ASP A 317 14.03 -18.37 -13.47
CA ASP A 317 13.00 -18.47 -12.41
C ASP A 317 13.53 -18.13 -11.01
N ASP A 318 14.86 -18.05 -10.80
CA ASP A 318 15.46 -17.72 -9.48
C ASP A 318 15.12 -16.31 -9.04
N ILE A 319 14.84 -15.40 -9.99
CA ILE A 319 14.38 -14.05 -9.70
C ILE A 319 13.04 -14.05 -8.94
N LYS A 320 12.18 -15.05 -9.17
CA LYS A 320 10.89 -15.21 -8.49
C LYS A 320 11.07 -15.63 -7.02
N ILE A 321 12.04 -16.51 -6.76
CA ILE A 321 12.40 -16.92 -5.40
C ILE A 321 12.95 -15.72 -4.65
N LYS A 322 13.88 -14.99 -5.26
CA LYS A 322 14.42 -13.73 -4.70
C LYS A 322 13.33 -12.71 -4.38
N ALA A 323 12.30 -12.60 -5.24
CA ALA A 323 11.17 -11.71 -5.01
C ALA A 323 10.36 -12.14 -3.77
N PHE A 324 10.05 -13.42 -3.66
CA PHE A 324 9.32 -13.95 -2.51
C PHE A 324 10.12 -13.79 -1.20
N ASP A 325 11.41 -14.11 -1.19
CA ASP A 325 12.26 -13.97 0.00
C ASP A 325 12.31 -12.51 0.48
N LEU A 326 12.41 -11.56 -0.48
CA LEU A 326 12.34 -10.14 -0.18
C LEU A 326 10.98 -9.73 0.41
N GLY A 327 9.89 -10.19 -0.19
CA GLY A 327 8.54 -9.94 0.29
C GLY A 327 8.30 -10.52 1.68
N TYR A 328 8.67 -11.79 1.87
CA TYR A 328 8.50 -12.51 3.13
C TYR A 328 9.26 -11.86 4.29
N SER A 329 10.56 -11.54 4.07
CA SER A 329 11.41 -10.94 5.09
C SER A 329 11.00 -9.52 5.51
N ASN A 330 10.29 -8.79 4.63
CA ASN A 330 9.87 -7.41 4.92
C ASN A 330 8.41 -7.29 5.36
N PHE A 331 7.51 -8.16 4.86
CA PHE A 331 6.07 -7.93 4.98
C PHE A 331 5.29 -9.07 5.61
N SER A 332 5.89 -10.26 5.84
CA SER A 332 5.14 -11.38 6.39
C SER A 332 4.66 -11.11 7.81
N GLU A 333 3.48 -11.65 8.14
CA GLU A 333 2.91 -11.56 9.48
C GLU A 333 3.86 -12.09 10.55
N SER A 334 4.56 -13.18 10.27
CA SER A 334 5.51 -13.80 11.20
C SER A 334 6.68 -12.88 11.57
N VAL A 335 7.14 -12.05 10.63
CA VAL A 335 8.22 -11.07 10.83
C VAL A 335 7.71 -9.80 11.52
N LEU A 336 6.50 -9.36 11.18
CA LEU A 336 5.98 -8.08 11.64
C LEU A 336 5.22 -8.15 12.95
N LEU A 337 4.56 -9.28 13.28
CA LEU A 337 3.77 -9.40 14.51
C LEU A 337 4.59 -9.08 15.79
N PRO A 338 5.80 -9.61 16.00
CA PRO A 338 6.59 -9.25 17.18
C PRO A 338 6.91 -7.75 17.25
N LYS A 339 7.15 -7.11 16.10
CA LYS A 339 7.44 -5.67 16.03
C LYS A 339 6.22 -4.84 16.40
N TYR A 340 5.04 -5.19 15.88
CA TYR A 340 3.79 -4.53 16.27
C TYR A 340 3.48 -4.72 17.75
N GLN A 341 3.66 -5.92 18.29
CA GLN A 341 3.42 -6.21 19.71
C GLN A 341 4.35 -5.46 20.66
N SER A 342 5.57 -5.12 20.23
CA SER A 342 6.52 -4.38 21.05
C SER A 342 6.20 -2.88 21.19
N ILE A 343 5.35 -2.33 20.30
CA ILE A 343 5.06 -0.90 20.24
C ILE A 343 3.60 -0.54 20.59
N LEU A 344 2.69 -1.50 20.49
CA LEU A 344 1.26 -1.35 20.76
C LEU A 344 0.88 -1.98 22.10
#